data_233b0d69194190cab7c90cfe245ec067
#
_entry.id   233b0d69194190cab7c90cfe245ec067
#
_cell.length_a   1.000
_cell.length_b   1.000
_cell.length_c   1.000
_cell.angle_alpha   90.00
_cell.angle_beta   90.00
_cell.angle_gamma   90.00
#
_symmetry.space_group_name_H-M   'P 1'
#
loop_
_entity.id
_entity.type
_entity.pdbx_description
1 polymer ?
#
loop_
_entity_poly.entity_id
_entity_poly.type
_entity_poly.pdbx_seq_one_letter_code
_entity_poly.pdbx_strand_id
1 'polypeptide(L)'
;MISANTETINMPVLPLGLGCVAATIQNAGYDVRLLNLQDHTDAVTVVRKTVEEFQPDVIGISVRNIDDQNMGSPKFLLNPVKETVSVCRSTTDAVIVLGGAGYSIFPQAALDYLHADFGIQGEGEAAFLELLERLRNKTRLSGIPGLFFQRQQIQGGPKRIKNLAEYPLPLPDAHIRIPDTLRGEDIWLPIQTRRGCPMDCNYCSTGAIEGRTLRQYPPEKIITMILRYVDAGFDRFFFVDNTFNLPLSYAKNLCDQLISANVKIIWRCILYPWKVDEELANKMALAGCKEVSFGFESGSIKVLRKMNKKYRPSDVRKISERLKATGIHRMGFLLLGGPGESKDTVTESLNYADTLELESVKVTIGIRIYPNTLLAKTALKEGVIETGDDLLFPKFYIAKGLKGWLEETVAAWMEHRPNWII
;
A
#
# COMPACT_ATOMS: atom_id res chain seq x y z
N MET A 1 2.34 7.64 -18.81
CA MET A 1 1.85 7.43 -17.42
C MET A 1 3.00 7.66 -16.46
N ILE A 2 2.77 8.39 -15.37
CA ILE A 2 3.81 8.85 -14.44
C ILE A 2 3.58 8.24 -13.04
N SER A 3 4.60 7.59 -12.50
CA SER A 3 4.70 7.27 -11.09
C SER A 3 5.31 8.46 -10.36
N ALA A 4 4.48 9.23 -9.67
CA ALA A 4 4.92 10.47 -9.01
C ALA A 4 5.57 10.23 -7.63
N ASN A 5 5.82 8.99 -7.24
CA ASN A 5 6.50 8.67 -5.99
C ASN A 5 8.00 8.91 -6.14
N THR A 6 8.55 9.79 -5.32
CA THR A 6 9.99 10.07 -5.22
C THR A 6 10.60 9.55 -3.91
N GLU A 7 9.78 9.06 -2.99
CA GLU A 7 10.22 8.63 -1.67
C GLU A 7 10.66 7.18 -1.65
N THR A 8 11.79 6.95 -0.97
CA THR A 8 12.35 5.62 -0.70
C THR A 8 12.14 5.17 0.75
N ILE A 9 11.19 5.80 1.47
CA ILE A 9 10.89 5.51 2.88
C ILE A 9 10.69 4.00 3.06
N ASN A 10 11.48 3.42 3.93
CA ASN A 10 11.61 1.99 4.23
C ASN A 10 12.20 1.13 3.10
N MET A 11 11.97 1.40 1.84
CA MET A 11 12.55 0.73 0.67
C MET A 11 12.12 1.38 -0.65
N PRO A 12 12.90 1.24 -1.73
CA PRO A 12 12.44 1.57 -3.07
C PRO A 12 11.21 0.75 -3.46
N VAL A 13 10.21 1.38 -4.05
CA VAL A 13 8.95 0.72 -4.41
C VAL A 13 8.65 0.85 -5.88
N LEU A 14 8.72 -0.26 -6.58
CA LEU A 14 8.33 -0.34 -7.99
C LEU A 14 6.81 -0.14 -8.15
N PRO A 15 6.34 0.57 -9.18
CA PRO A 15 4.96 1.02 -9.32
C PRO A 15 4.02 -0.07 -9.87
N LEU A 16 3.79 -1.14 -9.10
CA LEU A 16 2.98 -2.30 -9.50
C LEU A 16 1.58 -1.91 -10.01
N GLY A 17 0.85 -1.10 -9.25
CA GLY A 17 -0.50 -0.69 -9.63
C GLY A 17 -0.55 0.09 -10.95
N LEU A 18 0.43 0.98 -11.17
CA LEU A 18 0.57 1.70 -12.43
C LEU A 18 0.91 0.74 -13.59
N GLY A 19 1.78 -0.24 -13.34
CA GLY A 19 2.12 -1.29 -14.29
C GLY A 19 0.90 -2.14 -14.70
N CYS A 20 0.00 -2.47 -13.77
CA CYS A 20 -1.25 -3.19 -14.08
C CYS A 20 -2.17 -2.37 -15.01
N VAL A 21 -2.33 -1.07 -14.73
CA VAL A 21 -3.12 -0.17 -15.60
C VAL A 21 -2.45 -0.04 -16.96
N ALA A 22 -1.14 0.18 -17.00
CA ALA A 22 -0.38 0.30 -18.26
C ALA A 22 -0.50 -0.97 -19.12
N ALA A 23 -0.33 -2.15 -18.52
CA ALA A 23 -0.50 -3.43 -19.22
C ALA A 23 -1.91 -3.58 -19.81
N THR A 24 -2.93 -3.14 -19.09
CA THR A 24 -4.32 -3.20 -19.53
C THR A 24 -4.57 -2.32 -20.76
N ILE A 25 -4.14 -1.06 -20.73
CA ILE A 25 -4.38 -0.12 -21.83
C ILE A 25 -3.50 -0.42 -23.05
N GLN A 26 -2.27 -0.89 -22.83
CA GLN A 26 -1.40 -1.34 -23.92
C GLN A 26 -1.97 -2.58 -24.63
N ASN A 27 -2.53 -3.53 -23.87
CA ASN A 27 -3.21 -4.70 -24.42
C ASN A 27 -4.48 -4.34 -25.21
N ALA A 28 -5.08 -3.18 -24.94
CA ALA A 28 -6.20 -2.60 -25.69
C ALA A 28 -5.75 -1.78 -26.93
N GLY A 29 -4.45 -1.77 -27.24
CA GLY A 29 -3.91 -1.14 -28.46
C GLY A 29 -3.57 0.35 -28.31
N TYR A 30 -3.48 0.88 -27.11
CA TYR A 30 -2.98 2.24 -26.87
C TYR A 30 -1.46 2.23 -26.76
N ASP A 31 -0.83 3.28 -27.31
CA ASP A 31 0.59 3.54 -27.07
C ASP A 31 0.80 4.08 -25.65
N VAL A 32 1.75 3.50 -24.91
CA VAL A 32 1.97 3.80 -23.50
C VAL A 32 3.44 4.04 -23.21
N ARG A 33 3.75 5.22 -22.69
CA ARG A 33 5.07 5.51 -22.10
C ARG A 33 4.96 5.58 -20.58
N LEU A 34 5.83 4.85 -19.88
CA LEU A 34 5.93 4.87 -18.43
C LEU A 34 7.12 5.73 -18.00
N LEU A 35 6.91 6.57 -16.99
CA LEU A 35 7.93 7.35 -16.33
C LEU A 35 7.84 7.13 -14.83
N ASN A 36 8.92 6.68 -14.21
CA ASN A 36 9.04 6.53 -12.77
C ASN A 36 9.92 7.64 -12.21
N LEU A 37 9.34 8.57 -11.43
CA LEU A 37 10.09 9.72 -10.91
C LEU A 37 11.08 9.36 -9.80
N GLN A 38 10.96 8.18 -9.20
CA GLN A 38 11.92 7.68 -8.22
C GLN A 38 13.34 7.51 -8.81
N ASP A 39 13.44 7.39 -10.14
CA ASP A 39 14.68 7.17 -10.88
C ASP A 39 15.44 8.46 -11.16
N HIS A 40 14.89 9.62 -10.82
CA HIS A 40 15.37 10.92 -11.31
C HIS A 40 15.54 11.92 -10.17
N THR A 41 16.68 12.60 -10.14
CA THR A 41 16.97 13.69 -9.20
C THR A 41 16.30 15.01 -9.62
N ASP A 42 16.05 15.21 -10.93
CA ASP A 42 15.34 16.35 -11.48
C ASP A 42 14.06 15.91 -12.19
N ALA A 43 13.01 15.73 -11.40
CA ALA A 43 11.70 15.30 -11.87
C ALA A 43 11.08 16.29 -12.88
N VAL A 44 11.28 17.60 -12.68
CA VAL A 44 10.71 18.66 -13.53
C VAL A 44 11.24 18.56 -14.96
N THR A 45 12.55 18.53 -15.10
CA THR A 45 13.18 18.43 -16.44
C THR A 45 12.82 17.15 -17.15
N VAL A 46 12.80 16.02 -16.45
CA VAL A 46 12.49 14.72 -17.05
C VAL A 46 11.03 14.62 -17.46
N VAL A 47 10.09 15.11 -16.65
CA VAL A 47 8.67 15.16 -16.99
C VAL A 47 8.47 16.02 -18.23
N ARG A 48 9.00 17.24 -18.28
CA ARG A 48 8.89 18.14 -19.43
C ARG A 48 9.41 17.47 -20.71
N LYS A 49 10.65 16.98 -20.69
CA LYS A 49 11.27 16.31 -21.83
C LYS A 49 10.44 15.11 -22.29
N THR A 50 9.98 14.27 -21.37
CA THR A 50 9.18 13.09 -21.72
C THR A 50 7.85 13.45 -22.36
N VAL A 51 7.18 14.51 -21.87
CA VAL A 51 5.91 15.00 -22.42
C VAL A 51 6.13 15.64 -23.80
N GLU A 52 7.17 16.44 -23.98
CA GLU A 52 7.53 17.04 -25.27
C GLU A 52 7.88 15.99 -26.35
N GLU A 53 8.62 14.94 -25.98
CA GLU A 53 9.00 13.86 -26.91
C GLU A 53 7.83 12.94 -27.27
N PHE A 54 7.00 12.58 -26.30
CA PHE A 54 5.94 11.59 -26.49
C PHE A 54 4.63 12.20 -27.02
N GLN A 55 4.38 13.52 -26.75
CA GLN A 55 3.16 14.23 -27.15
C GLN A 55 1.86 13.48 -26.78
N PRO A 56 1.63 13.21 -25.49
CA PRO A 56 0.49 12.40 -25.05
C PRO A 56 -0.84 13.14 -25.22
N ASP A 57 -1.91 12.41 -25.56
CA ASP A 57 -3.30 12.90 -25.47
C ASP A 57 -3.81 12.88 -24.02
N VAL A 58 -3.34 11.92 -23.22
CA VAL A 58 -3.74 11.73 -21.82
C VAL A 58 -2.53 11.39 -20.95
N ILE A 59 -2.42 12.06 -19.81
CA ILE A 59 -1.39 11.82 -18.81
C ILE A 59 -2.03 11.20 -17.55
N GLY A 60 -1.75 9.94 -17.26
CA GLY A 60 -2.12 9.30 -15.99
C GLY A 60 -1.03 9.50 -14.95
N ILE A 61 -1.39 10.01 -13.77
CA ILE A 61 -0.45 10.22 -12.64
C ILE A 61 -0.85 9.35 -11.46
N SER A 62 0.04 8.47 -11.03
CA SER A 62 -0.17 7.61 -9.87
C SER A 62 0.34 8.27 -8.59
N VAL A 63 -0.59 8.55 -7.66
CA VAL A 63 -0.33 9.05 -6.32
C VAL A 63 -0.34 7.86 -5.37
N ARG A 64 0.85 7.42 -4.93
CA ARG A 64 0.98 6.25 -4.05
C ARG A 64 0.68 6.59 -2.60
N ASN A 65 1.33 7.62 -2.07
CA ASN A 65 1.22 8.07 -0.68
C ASN A 65 0.82 9.55 -0.63
N ILE A 66 0.08 9.93 0.40
CA ILE A 66 -0.25 11.33 0.69
C ILE A 66 0.74 11.92 1.70
N ASP A 67 1.17 11.12 2.63
CA ASP A 67 2.12 11.47 3.70
C ASP A 67 2.95 10.24 4.11
N ASP A 68 3.92 10.43 5.00
CA ASP A 68 4.79 9.39 5.54
C ASP A 68 4.23 8.71 6.81
N GLN A 69 3.07 9.12 7.28
CA GLN A 69 2.42 8.65 8.50
C GLN A 69 3.25 8.88 9.79
N ASN A 70 4.24 9.74 9.76
CA ASN A 70 5.07 10.07 10.91
C ASN A 70 4.47 11.26 11.68
N MET A 71 3.96 11.01 12.90
CA MET A 71 3.36 12.07 13.71
C MET A 71 4.39 13.10 14.18
N GLY A 72 5.62 12.68 14.49
CA GLY A 72 6.64 13.57 15.05
C GLY A 72 7.17 14.61 14.06
N SER A 73 7.24 14.26 12.77
CA SER A 73 7.67 15.15 11.68
C SER A 73 7.01 14.76 10.38
N PRO A 74 5.71 15.06 10.20
CA PRO A 74 4.95 14.58 9.06
C PRO A 74 5.41 15.24 7.76
N LYS A 75 5.74 14.41 6.77
CA LYS A 75 6.01 14.84 5.40
C LYS A 75 4.74 14.76 4.57
N PHE A 76 4.34 15.86 3.98
CA PHE A 76 3.22 15.91 3.04
C PHE A 76 3.73 15.69 1.61
N LEU A 77 3.37 14.57 1.01
CA LEU A 77 3.97 14.09 -0.24
C LEU A 77 3.23 14.55 -1.52
N LEU A 78 2.17 15.34 -1.39
CA LEU A 78 1.48 15.87 -2.58
C LEU A 78 2.13 17.10 -3.18
N ASN A 79 3.03 17.80 -2.48
CA ASN A 79 3.70 18.97 -3.05
C ASN A 79 4.52 18.63 -4.31
N PRO A 80 5.39 17.60 -4.33
CA PRO A 80 6.08 17.19 -5.56
C PRO A 80 5.12 16.71 -6.66
N VAL A 81 4.01 16.08 -6.30
CA VAL A 81 2.98 15.67 -7.26
C VAL A 81 2.32 16.90 -7.90
N LYS A 82 2.03 17.94 -7.11
CA LYS A 82 1.47 19.21 -7.60
C LYS A 82 2.41 19.91 -8.58
N GLU A 83 3.69 19.90 -8.30
CA GLU A 83 4.72 20.39 -9.21
C GLU A 83 4.73 19.58 -10.53
N THR A 84 4.69 18.26 -10.45
CA THR A 84 4.58 17.38 -11.63
C THR A 84 3.34 17.72 -12.47
N VAL A 85 2.17 17.90 -11.87
CA VAL A 85 0.93 18.31 -12.55
C VAL A 85 1.12 19.67 -13.23
N SER A 86 1.73 20.64 -12.53
CA SER A 86 1.99 21.98 -13.06
C SER A 86 2.92 21.97 -14.26
N VAL A 87 3.96 21.14 -14.23
CA VAL A 87 4.87 20.95 -15.37
C VAL A 87 4.14 20.34 -16.56
N CYS A 88 3.37 19.27 -16.37
CA CYS A 88 2.55 18.69 -17.42
C CYS A 88 1.62 19.73 -18.04
N ARG A 89 0.91 20.50 -17.21
CA ARG A 89 -0.05 21.52 -17.68
C ARG A 89 0.61 22.67 -18.45
N SER A 90 1.85 23.03 -18.10
CA SER A 90 2.60 24.07 -18.82
C SER A 90 3.23 23.58 -20.14
N THR A 91 3.30 22.25 -20.34
CA THR A 91 3.97 21.63 -21.48
C THR A 91 3.00 21.14 -22.54
N THR A 92 1.76 20.77 -22.17
CA THR A 92 0.78 20.19 -23.10
C THR A 92 -0.65 20.48 -22.65
N ASP A 93 -1.60 20.44 -23.61
CA ASP A 93 -3.05 20.47 -23.35
C ASP A 93 -3.64 19.07 -23.05
N ALA A 94 -2.80 18.05 -22.88
CA ALA A 94 -3.24 16.69 -22.59
C ALA A 94 -4.10 16.64 -21.31
N VAL A 95 -5.09 15.76 -21.33
CA VAL A 95 -5.94 15.49 -20.18
C VAL A 95 -5.14 14.83 -19.06
N ILE A 96 -5.18 15.38 -17.84
CA ILE A 96 -4.46 14.87 -16.68
C ILE A 96 -5.41 14.09 -15.77
N VAL A 97 -5.10 12.81 -15.52
CA VAL A 97 -5.91 11.89 -14.73
C VAL A 97 -5.11 11.37 -13.53
N LEU A 98 -5.62 11.58 -12.32
CA LEU A 98 -5.03 11.05 -11.09
C LEU A 98 -5.54 9.64 -10.78
N GLY A 99 -4.70 8.86 -10.13
CA GLY A 99 -5.07 7.55 -9.60
C GLY A 99 -4.08 7.09 -8.53
N GLY A 100 -4.18 5.84 -8.13
CA GLY A 100 -3.29 5.22 -7.14
C GLY A 100 -3.88 5.10 -5.75
N ALA A 101 -3.14 4.43 -4.87
CA ALA A 101 -3.62 4.09 -3.52
C ALA A 101 -3.87 5.34 -2.64
N GLY A 102 -2.91 6.28 -2.63
CA GLY A 102 -3.04 7.53 -1.88
C GLY A 102 -4.20 8.38 -2.38
N TYR A 103 -4.31 8.53 -3.71
CA TYR A 103 -5.45 9.23 -4.32
C TYR A 103 -6.79 8.61 -3.90
N SER A 104 -6.88 7.29 -3.88
CA SER A 104 -8.11 6.56 -3.57
C SER A 104 -8.64 6.78 -2.15
N ILE A 105 -7.79 7.22 -1.23
CA ILE A 105 -8.19 7.56 0.15
C ILE A 105 -8.86 8.93 0.21
N PHE A 106 -8.37 9.91 -0.59
CA PHE A 106 -8.79 11.32 -0.57
C PHE A 106 -9.20 11.81 -1.97
N PRO A 107 -10.11 11.15 -2.68
CA PRO A 107 -10.26 11.36 -4.12
C PRO A 107 -10.62 12.80 -4.50
N GLN A 108 -11.61 13.42 -3.83
CA GLN A 108 -12.00 14.80 -4.15
C GLN A 108 -10.98 15.81 -3.63
N ALA A 109 -10.54 15.68 -2.37
CA ALA A 109 -9.60 16.62 -1.78
C ALA A 109 -8.24 16.63 -2.51
N ALA A 110 -7.75 15.44 -2.91
CA ALA A 110 -6.51 15.35 -3.69
C ALA A 110 -6.68 15.89 -5.11
N LEU A 111 -7.83 15.66 -5.77
CA LEU A 111 -8.12 16.20 -7.08
C LEU A 111 -8.16 17.74 -7.07
N ASP A 112 -8.84 18.30 -6.09
CA ASP A 112 -8.96 19.76 -5.94
C ASP A 112 -7.62 20.39 -5.57
N TYR A 113 -6.81 19.74 -4.72
CA TYR A 113 -5.48 20.22 -4.34
C TYR A 113 -4.47 20.22 -5.48
N LEU A 114 -4.50 19.17 -6.31
CA LEU A 114 -3.55 18.94 -7.41
C LEU A 114 -3.96 19.62 -8.72
N HIS A 115 -5.21 20.08 -8.85
CA HIS A 115 -5.74 20.75 -10.04
C HIS A 115 -5.65 19.93 -11.34
N ALA A 116 -5.85 18.61 -11.25
CA ALA A 116 -5.96 17.76 -12.43
C ALA A 116 -7.41 17.75 -12.98
N ASP A 117 -7.62 17.21 -14.18
CA ASP A 117 -8.92 17.23 -14.84
C ASP A 117 -9.85 16.17 -14.25
N PHE A 118 -9.30 14.97 -14.05
CA PHE A 118 -10.04 13.80 -13.54
C PHE A 118 -9.22 13.03 -12.51
N GLY A 119 -9.93 12.18 -11.78
CA GLY A 119 -9.28 11.20 -10.94
C GLY A 119 -10.10 9.92 -10.85
N ILE A 120 -9.42 8.78 -10.72
CA ILE A 120 -10.03 7.45 -10.62
C ILE A 120 -9.74 6.87 -9.24
N GLN A 121 -10.80 6.71 -8.45
CA GLN A 121 -10.74 6.04 -7.15
C GLN A 121 -10.74 4.52 -7.29
N GLY A 122 -9.83 3.85 -6.63
CA GLY A 122 -9.76 2.38 -6.57
C GLY A 122 -8.96 1.77 -7.71
N GLU A 123 -9.49 0.72 -8.31
CA GLU A 123 -8.82 -0.04 -9.37
C GLU A 123 -8.96 0.66 -10.71
N GLY A 124 -7.81 1.00 -11.31
CA GLY A 124 -7.77 1.84 -12.49
C GLY A 124 -7.92 1.10 -13.81
N GLU A 125 -7.71 -0.22 -13.86
CA GLU A 125 -7.59 -0.97 -15.11
C GLU A 125 -8.81 -0.80 -16.02
N ALA A 126 -10.00 -1.09 -15.50
CA ALA A 126 -11.24 -0.96 -16.26
C ALA A 126 -11.68 0.49 -16.44
N ALA A 127 -11.63 1.29 -15.36
CA ALA A 127 -12.14 2.66 -15.38
C ALA A 127 -11.29 3.60 -16.24
N PHE A 128 -9.96 3.42 -16.24
CA PHE A 128 -9.07 4.22 -17.08
C PHE A 128 -9.20 3.86 -18.57
N LEU A 129 -9.34 2.56 -18.88
CA LEU A 129 -9.61 2.12 -20.24
C LEU A 129 -10.93 2.71 -20.77
N GLU A 130 -12.01 2.62 -19.97
CA GLU A 130 -13.32 3.19 -20.33
C GLU A 130 -13.24 4.71 -20.53
N LEU A 131 -12.47 5.41 -19.68
CA LEU A 131 -12.24 6.85 -19.84
C LEU A 131 -11.55 7.17 -21.15
N LEU A 132 -10.47 6.46 -21.51
CA LEU A 132 -9.75 6.66 -22.78
C LEU A 132 -10.64 6.43 -23.98
N GLU A 133 -11.45 5.37 -23.99
CA GLU A 133 -12.40 5.08 -25.07
C GLU A 133 -13.44 6.18 -25.23
N ARG A 134 -13.99 6.68 -24.12
CA ARG A 134 -14.99 7.76 -24.17
C ARG A 134 -14.41 9.11 -24.58
N LEU A 135 -13.16 9.43 -24.16
CA LEU A 135 -12.45 10.63 -24.61
C LEU A 135 -12.19 10.56 -26.11
N ARG A 136 -11.66 9.43 -26.62
CA ARG A 136 -11.41 9.20 -28.05
C ARG A 136 -12.68 9.34 -28.89
N ASN A 137 -13.79 8.78 -28.41
CA ASN A 137 -15.06 8.78 -29.13
C ASN A 137 -15.90 10.04 -28.86
N LYS A 138 -15.41 10.99 -28.04
CA LYS A 138 -16.10 12.22 -27.61
C LYS A 138 -17.51 11.94 -27.04
N THR A 139 -17.63 10.84 -26.28
CA THR A 139 -18.88 10.43 -25.65
C THR A 139 -18.96 10.89 -24.18
N ARG A 140 -20.15 10.81 -23.60
CA ARG A 140 -20.42 11.29 -22.24
C ARG A 140 -19.59 10.51 -21.19
N LEU A 141 -18.87 11.23 -20.32
CA LEU A 141 -17.99 10.63 -19.30
C LEU A 141 -18.74 10.22 -18.01
N SER A 142 -19.98 10.67 -17.83
CA SER A 142 -20.78 10.28 -16.64
C SER A 142 -21.06 8.78 -16.62
N GLY A 143 -21.06 8.19 -15.41
CA GLY A 143 -21.32 6.77 -15.21
C GLY A 143 -20.09 5.88 -15.26
N ILE A 144 -18.88 6.41 -15.51
CA ILE A 144 -17.64 5.68 -15.29
C ILE A 144 -17.45 5.49 -13.78
N PRO A 145 -17.37 4.25 -13.27
CA PRO A 145 -17.30 4.01 -11.84
C PRO A 145 -16.00 4.55 -11.23
N GLY A 146 -16.13 5.29 -10.11
CA GLY A 146 -14.99 5.85 -9.41
C GLY A 146 -14.31 7.04 -10.10
N LEU A 147 -14.84 7.54 -11.21
CA LEU A 147 -14.33 8.74 -11.88
C LEU A 147 -14.77 10.00 -11.12
N PHE A 148 -13.81 10.84 -10.76
CA PHE A 148 -13.99 12.14 -10.12
C PHE A 148 -13.70 13.27 -11.09
N PHE A 149 -14.50 14.33 -11.02
CA PHE A 149 -14.37 15.57 -11.77
C PHE A 149 -14.00 16.70 -10.81
N GLN A 150 -13.27 17.67 -11.29
CA GLN A 150 -13.00 18.87 -10.51
C GLN A 150 -14.32 19.57 -10.11
N ARG A 151 -14.48 19.85 -8.81
CA ARG A 151 -15.64 20.57 -8.25
C ARG A 151 -17.03 19.95 -8.48
N GLN A 152 -17.10 18.67 -8.80
CA GLN A 152 -18.38 17.97 -8.94
C GLN A 152 -18.46 16.77 -8.00
N GLN A 153 -19.53 16.69 -7.22
CA GLN A 153 -19.84 15.46 -6.47
C GLN A 153 -20.26 14.35 -7.43
N ILE A 154 -19.64 13.19 -7.29
CA ILE A 154 -19.96 12.03 -8.12
C ILE A 154 -21.02 11.16 -7.46
N GLN A 155 -21.93 10.68 -8.29
CA GLN A 155 -22.87 9.63 -7.92
C GLN A 155 -22.22 8.27 -8.22
N GLY A 156 -21.79 7.57 -7.19
CA GLY A 156 -21.33 6.18 -7.25
C GLY A 156 -19.87 5.99 -6.81
N GLY A 157 -19.66 4.99 -5.95
CA GLY A 157 -18.32 4.58 -5.52
C GLY A 157 -17.59 3.78 -6.59
N PRO A 158 -16.31 3.42 -6.35
CA PRO A 158 -15.51 2.65 -7.28
C PRO A 158 -16.08 1.25 -7.47
N LYS A 159 -16.16 0.79 -8.71
CA LYS A 159 -16.49 -0.61 -9.02
C LYS A 159 -15.22 -1.44 -8.88
N ARG A 160 -15.31 -2.50 -8.09
CA ARG A 160 -14.19 -3.43 -7.92
C ARG A 160 -14.21 -4.49 -9.00
N ILE A 161 -13.05 -4.80 -9.56
CA ILE A 161 -12.87 -5.89 -10.51
C ILE A 161 -13.25 -7.21 -9.80
N LYS A 162 -14.22 -7.94 -10.32
CA LYS A 162 -14.66 -9.21 -9.71
C LYS A 162 -13.71 -10.34 -10.02
N ASN A 163 -13.30 -10.47 -11.27
CA ASN A 163 -12.40 -11.51 -11.75
C ASN A 163 -11.05 -10.89 -12.14
N LEU A 164 -10.06 -11.01 -11.27
CA LEU A 164 -8.73 -10.46 -11.52
C LEU A 164 -8.01 -11.18 -12.69
N ALA A 165 -8.40 -12.42 -13.00
CA ALA A 165 -7.79 -13.18 -14.08
C ALA A 165 -8.04 -12.59 -15.49
N GLU A 166 -9.07 -11.76 -15.65
CA GLU A 166 -9.39 -11.11 -16.93
C GLU A 166 -8.40 -10.00 -17.31
N TYR A 167 -7.64 -9.49 -16.35
CA TYR A 167 -6.72 -8.38 -16.57
C TYR A 167 -5.27 -8.88 -16.70
N PRO A 168 -4.48 -8.30 -17.60
CA PRO A 168 -3.09 -8.65 -17.75
C PRO A 168 -2.30 -8.27 -16.50
N LEU A 169 -1.28 -9.06 -16.19
CA LEU A 169 -0.28 -8.70 -15.18
C LEU A 169 0.87 -7.95 -15.85
N PRO A 170 1.53 -7.04 -15.13
CA PRO A 170 2.64 -6.29 -15.69
C PRO A 170 3.81 -7.22 -16.05
N LEU A 171 4.52 -6.88 -17.12
CA LEU A 171 5.68 -7.61 -17.60
C LEU A 171 6.97 -6.90 -17.17
N PRO A 172 8.08 -7.63 -16.98
CA PRO A 172 9.38 -7.05 -16.75
C PRO A 172 9.78 -6.16 -17.97
N ASP A 173 10.56 -5.12 -17.69
CA ASP A 173 11.06 -4.12 -18.63
C ASP A 173 10.01 -3.29 -19.39
N ALA A 174 8.87 -3.88 -19.70
CA ALA A 174 7.77 -3.16 -20.38
C ALA A 174 6.95 -2.30 -19.41
N HIS A 175 6.62 -2.83 -18.20
CA HIS A 175 5.73 -2.18 -17.25
C HIS A 175 6.35 -1.98 -15.87
N ILE A 176 7.33 -2.80 -15.52
CA ILE A 176 8.11 -2.69 -14.29
C ILE A 176 9.58 -2.78 -14.64
N ARG A 177 10.29 -1.68 -14.45
CA ARG A 177 11.73 -1.57 -14.68
C ARG A 177 12.43 -1.21 -13.38
N ILE A 178 13.58 -1.83 -13.13
CA ILE A 178 14.46 -1.38 -12.06
C ILE A 178 15.14 -0.07 -12.51
N PRO A 179 15.03 0.98 -11.69
CA PRO A 179 15.77 2.21 -11.90
C PRO A 179 17.28 1.95 -12.04
N ASP A 180 17.93 2.62 -12.97
CA ASP A 180 19.38 2.51 -13.11
C ASP A 180 20.12 3.00 -11.86
N THR A 181 19.54 3.98 -11.14
CA THR A 181 20.02 4.50 -9.87
C THR A 181 19.97 3.49 -8.71
N LEU A 182 19.13 2.46 -8.86
CA LEU A 182 18.91 1.42 -7.84
C LEU A 182 19.52 0.07 -8.22
N ARG A 183 20.27 -0.01 -9.34
CA ARG A 183 20.98 -1.23 -9.74
C ARG A 183 22.08 -1.54 -8.72
N GLY A 184 22.02 -2.76 -8.17
CA GLY A 184 22.91 -3.19 -7.09
C GLY A 184 22.33 -2.99 -5.68
N GLU A 185 21.20 -2.30 -5.54
CA GLU A 185 20.46 -2.21 -4.30
C GLU A 185 19.67 -3.49 -4.01
N ASP A 186 19.26 -3.66 -2.76
CA ASP A 186 18.43 -4.80 -2.32
C ASP A 186 16.96 -4.58 -2.71
N ILE A 187 16.65 -4.72 -4.02
CA ILE A 187 15.32 -4.44 -4.58
C ILE A 187 14.41 -5.66 -4.47
N TRP A 188 13.24 -5.44 -3.91
CA TRP A 188 12.18 -6.43 -3.79
C TRP A 188 11.06 -6.14 -4.80
N LEU A 189 10.90 -7.04 -5.78
CA LEU A 189 9.85 -6.91 -6.77
C LEU A 189 8.47 -7.11 -6.13
N PRO A 190 7.55 -6.14 -6.20
CA PRO A 190 6.22 -6.29 -5.62
C PRO A 190 5.37 -7.27 -6.44
N ILE A 191 4.76 -8.23 -5.75
CA ILE A 191 3.78 -9.18 -6.30
C ILE A 191 2.49 -9.04 -5.52
N GLN A 192 1.37 -8.82 -6.21
CA GLN A 192 0.05 -8.85 -5.60
C GLN A 192 -0.74 -10.07 -6.09
N THR A 193 -1.07 -10.97 -5.18
CA THR A 193 -1.77 -12.22 -5.53
C THR A 193 -3.27 -12.11 -5.30
N ARG A 194 -3.67 -11.12 -4.51
CA ARG A 194 -5.08 -10.86 -4.17
C ARG A 194 -5.31 -9.39 -3.84
N ARG A 195 -6.54 -8.95 -3.99
CA ARG A 195 -6.98 -7.60 -3.64
C ARG A 195 -8.13 -7.65 -2.65
N GLY A 196 -8.22 -6.61 -1.82
CA GLY A 196 -9.20 -6.48 -0.77
C GLY A 196 -8.72 -7.05 0.57
N CYS A 197 -9.32 -6.56 1.65
CA CYS A 197 -9.04 -7.04 3.00
C CYS A 197 -10.36 -7.18 3.78
N PRO A 198 -10.72 -8.39 4.26
CA PRO A 198 -11.97 -8.61 4.96
C PRO A 198 -11.96 -8.10 6.41
N MET A 199 -10.79 -7.62 6.86
CA MET A 199 -10.65 -7.06 8.20
C MET A 199 -11.24 -5.65 8.26
N ASP A 200 -11.80 -5.29 9.40
CA ASP A 200 -12.42 -4.00 9.67
C ASP A 200 -11.69 -3.22 10.77
N CYS A 201 -10.35 -3.28 10.75
CA CYS A 201 -9.52 -2.49 11.67
C CYS A 201 -9.97 -1.03 11.65
N ASN A 202 -10.19 -0.45 12.83
CA ASN A 202 -10.88 0.83 12.99
C ASN A 202 -10.19 2.04 12.34
N TYR A 203 -8.88 1.94 12.08
CA TYR A 203 -8.03 3.00 11.53
C TYR A 203 -7.65 2.80 10.05
N CYS A 204 -7.93 1.62 9.46
CA CYS A 204 -7.31 1.21 8.21
C CYS A 204 -8.03 1.76 6.98
N SER A 205 -7.26 2.33 6.04
CA SER A 205 -7.74 2.86 4.76
C SER A 205 -7.87 1.82 3.64
N THR A 206 -7.40 0.59 3.82
CA THR A 206 -7.41 -0.46 2.77
C THR A 206 -8.81 -0.69 2.18
N GLY A 207 -9.86 -0.57 2.99
CA GLY A 207 -11.25 -0.66 2.51
C GLY A 207 -11.62 0.39 1.46
N ALA A 208 -11.04 1.60 1.52
CA ALA A 208 -11.22 2.63 0.51
C ALA A 208 -10.44 2.33 -0.78
N ILE A 209 -9.25 1.75 -0.65
CA ILE A 209 -8.33 1.46 -1.77
C ILE A 209 -8.79 0.21 -2.54
N GLU A 210 -8.91 -0.94 -1.87
CA GLU A 210 -9.12 -2.24 -2.51
C GLU A 210 -10.49 -2.88 -2.22
N GLY A 211 -11.25 -2.31 -1.27
CA GLY A 211 -12.49 -2.89 -0.80
C GLY A 211 -12.31 -3.98 0.25
N ARG A 212 -13.44 -4.53 0.72
CA ARG A 212 -13.45 -5.52 1.80
C ARG A 212 -13.58 -6.96 1.32
N THR A 213 -13.96 -7.19 0.07
CA THR A 213 -14.09 -8.53 -0.51
C THR A 213 -12.75 -8.98 -1.04
N LEU A 214 -12.26 -10.13 -0.58
CA LEU A 214 -11.07 -10.76 -1.13
C LEU A 214 -11.36 -11.29 -2.54
N ARG A 215 -10.49 -10.93 -3.47
CA ARG A 215 -10.49 -11.39 -4.87
C ARG A 215 -9.07 -11.83 -5.19
N GLN A 216 -8.92 -12.95 -5.84
CA GLN A 216 -7.64 -13.63 -6.02
C GLN A 216 -7.34 -13.82 -7.49
N TYR A 217 -6.07 -13.74 -7.84
CA TYR A 217 -5.59 -14.30 -9.09
C TYR A 217 -5.51 -15.82 -8.97
N PRO A 218 -5.74 -16.58 -10.04
CA PRO A 218 -5.37 -18.01 -10.07
C PRO A 218 -3.88 -18.16 -9.74
N PRO A 219 -3.50 -19.08 -8.83
CA PRO A 219 -2.10 -19.27 -8.47
C PRO A 219 -1.20 -19.52 -9.67
N GLU A 220 -1.67 -20.26 -10.67
CA GLU A 220 -0.94 -20.58 -11.91
C GLU A 220 -0.54 -19.33 -12.69
N LYS A 221 -1.41 -18.32 -12.70
CA LYS A 221 -1.14 -17.02 -13.34
C LYS A 221 -0.03 -16.27 -12.60
N ILE A 222 -0.01 -16.34 -11.28
CA ILE A 222 1.04 -15.75 -10.44
C ILE A 222 2.37 -16.46 -10.66
N ILE A 223 2.38 -17.80 -10.67
CA ILE A 223 3.60 -18.56 -10.94
C ILE A 223 4.16 -18.23 -12.32
N THR A 224 3.31 -18.20 -13.35
CA THR A 224 3.73 -17.81 -14.72
C THR A 224 4.36 -16.43 -14.74
N MET A 225 3.80 -15.47 -13.99
CA MET A 225 4.37 -14.12 -13.88
C MET A 225 5.74 -14.15 -13.17
N ILE A 226 5.85 -14.85 -12.04
CA ILE A 226 7.11 -14.97 -11.28
C ILE A 226 8.19 -15.56 -12.18
N LEU A 227 7.91 -16.64 -12.92
CA LEU A 227 8.86 -17.25 -13.84
C LEU A 227 9.38 -16.26 -14.89
N ARG A 228 8.52 -15.43 -15.49
CA ARG A 228 8.94 -14.39 -16.43
C ARG A 228 9.88 -13.36 -15.79
N TYR A 229 9.65 -13.01 -14.52
CA TYR A 229 10.53 -12.10 -13.80
C TYR A 229 11.86 -12.78 -13.44
N VAL A 230 11.84 -14.07 -13.10
CA VAL A 230 13.07 -14.85 -12.86
C VAL A 230 13.89 -14.95 -14.15
N ASP A 231 13.27 -15.21 -15.31
CA ASP A 231 13.92 -15.22 -16.61
C ASP A 231 14.54 -13.85 -16.97
N ALA A 232 13.95 -12.76 -16.48
CA ALA A 232 14.47 -11.41 -16.59
C ALA A 232 15.53 -11.05 -15.53
N GLY A 233 15.94 -12.00 -14.67
CA GLY A 233 17.03 -11.85 -13.70
C GLY A 233 16.58 -11.41 -12.30
N PHE A 234 15.29 -11.42 -11.98
CA PHE A 234 14.81 -11.09 -10.64
C PHE A 234 14.74 -12.36 -9.77
N ASP A 235 15.26 -12.29 -8.55
CA ASP A 235 15.23 -13.40 -7.59
C ASP A 235 14.57 -13.03 -6.24
N ARG A 236 14.23 -11.74 -6.03
CA ARG A 236 13.69 -11.21 -4.77
C ARG A 236 12.29 -10.64 -4.94
N PHE A 237 11.33 -11.15 -4.18
CA PHE A 237 9.93 -10.78 -4.32
C PHE A 237 9.29 -10.36 -3.00
N PHE A 238 8.47 -9.32 -3.05
CA PHE A 238 7.64 -8.90 -1.93
C PHE A 238 6.16 -9.12 -2.27
N PHE A 239 5.53 -10.11 -1.64
CA PHE A 239 4.09 -10.28 -1.73
C PHE A 239 3.40 -9.17 -0.94
N VAL A 240 2.93 -8.15 -1.67
CA VAL A 240 2.33 -6.93 -1.11
C VAL A 240 0.84 -7.08 -0.76
N ASP A 241 0.37 -8.29 -0.65
CA ASP A 241 -1.00 -8.59 -0.20
C ASP A 241 -1.21 -8.06 1.23
N ASN A 242 -2.35 -7.44 1.50
CA ASN A 242 -2.65 -6.94 2.85
C ASN A 242 -2.69 -8.03 3.93
N THR A 243 -2.93 -9.27 3.52
CA THR A 243 -3.04 -10.45 4.40
C THR A 243 -2.68 -11.70 3.61
N PHE A 244 -1.37 -12.00 3.45
CA PHE A 244 -0.90 -13.14 2.66
C PHE A 244 -1.51 -14.49 3.09
N ASN A 245 -1.72 -14.69 4.39
CA ASN A 245 -2.25 -15.92 4.95
C ASN A 245 -3.78 -16.10 4.80
N LEU A 246 -4.50 -15.15 4.21
CA LEU A 246 -5.96 -15.23 4.09
C LEU A 246 -6.41 -15.22 2.61
N PRO A 247 -7.22 -16.18 2.17
CA PRO A 247 -7.61 -17.41 2.85
C PRO A 247 -6.42 -18.38 3.01
N LEU A 248 -6.43 -19.16 4.08
CA LEU A 248 -5.36 -20.09 4.39
C LEU A 248 -5.11 -21.12 3.27
N SER A 249 -6.18 -21.66 2.69
CA SER A 249 -6.11 -22.64 1.59
C SER A 249 -5.42 -22.07 0.35
N TYR A 250 -5.69 -20.80 0.01
CA TYR A 250 -5.04 -20.15 -1.13
C TYR A 250 -3.54 -19.93 -0.88
N ALA A 251 -3.18 -19.48 0.33
CA ALA A 251 -1.77 -19.30 0.69
C ALA A 251 -0.98 -20.62 0.63
N LYS A 252 -1.56 -21.70 1.16
CA LYS A 252 -0.96 -23.04 1.06
C LYS A 252 -0.79 -23.49 -0.38
N ASN A 253 -1.84 -23.37 -1.21
CA ASN A 253 -1.79 -23.74 -2.63
C ASN A 253 -0.72 -22.92 -3.39
N LEU A 254 -0.62 -21.62 -3.15
CA LEU A 254 0.41 -20.78 -3.78
C LEU A 254 1.82 -21.25 -3.40
N CYS A 255 2.06 -21.57 -2.12
CA CYS A 255 3.34 -22.14 -1.67
C CYS A 255 3.61 -23.50 -2.32
N ASP A 256 2.60 -24.40 -2.39
CA ASP A 256 2.74 -25.72 -3.05
C ASP A 256 3.15 -25.57 -4.51
N GLN A 257 2.55 -24.64 -5.23
CA GLN A 257 2.90 -24.38 -6.62
C GLN A 257 4.30 -23.79 -6.80
N LEU A 258 4.73 -22.86 -5.90
CA LEU A 258 6.11 -22.36 -5.90
C LEU A 258 7.12 -23.49 -5.68
N ILE A 259 6.85 -24.37 -4.72
CA ILE A 259 7.69 -25.54 -4.44
C ILE A 259 7.72 -26.49 -5.65
N SER A 260 6.56 -26.83 -6.21
CA SER A 260 6.43 -27.74 -7.36
C SER A 260 7.10 -27.19 -8.62
N ALA A 261 7.05 -25.88 -8.83
CA ALA A 261 7.75 -25.22 -9.94
C ALA A 261 9.27 -25.14 -9.72
N ASN A 262 9.76 -25.54 -8.55
CA ASN A 262 11.18 -25.50 -8.18
C ASN A 262 11.85 -24.14 -8.46
N VAL A 263 11.11 -23.05 -8.24
CA VAL A 263 11.58 -21.68 -8.50
C VAL A 263 12.50 -21.26 -7.37
N LYS A 264 13.75 -20.96 -7.70
CA LYS A 264 14.73 -20.48 -6.73
C LYS A 264 14.59 -18.98 -6.51
N ILE A 265 13.70 -18.59 -5.64
CA ILE A 265 13.45 -17.21 -5.24
C ILE A 265 13.53 -17.06 -3.74
N ILE A 266 13.83 -15.84 -3.30
CA ILE A 266 13.60 -15.42 -1.93
C ILE A 266 12.47 -14.42 -1.90
N TRP A 267 11.64 -14.51 -0.87
CA TRP A 267 10.50 -13.60 -0.78
C TRP A 267 10.13 -13.25 0.65
N ARG A 268 9.38 -12.16 0.78
CA ARG A 268 8.79 -11.67 2.02
C ARG A 268 7.33 -11.31 1.84
N CYS A 269 6.58 -11.24 2.94
CA CYS A 269 5.16 -10.90 2.89
C CYS A 269 4.67 -10.25 4.20
N ILE A 270 3.42 -9.76 4.15
CA ILE A 270 2.70 -9.28 5.33
C ILE A 270 1.65 -10.32 5.74
N LEU A 271 1.66 -10.72 7.00
CA LEU A 271 0.66 -11.58 7.59
C LEU A 271 -0.29 -10.80 8.49
N TYR A 272 -1.54 -11.21 8.50
CA TYR A 272 -2.44 -10.89 9.60
C TYR A 272 -2.26 -11.97 10.68
N PRO A 273 -1.93 -11.65 11.95
CA PRO A 273 -1.53 -12.66 12.94
C PRO A 273 -2.73 -13.46 13.47
N TRP A 274 -3.42 -14.13 12.56
CA TRP A 274 -4.57 -14.99 12.77
C TRP A 274 -4.59 -16.11 11.72
N LYS A 275 -4.92 -17.33 12.12
CA LYS A 275 -5.00 -18.50 11.23
C LYS A 275 -3.70 -18.78 10.44
N VAL A 276 -2.56 -18.73 11.10
CA VAL A 276 -1.30 -19.27 10.57
C VAL A 276 -1.03 -20.58 11.31
N ASP A 277 -1.16 -21.71 10.62
CA ASP A 277 -0.84 -23.02 11.17
C ASP A 277 0.60 -23.44 10.85
N GLU A 278 1.05 -24.53 11.43
CA GLU A 278 2.40 -25.05 11.25
C GLU A 278 2.66 -25.46 9.80
N GLU A 279 1.66 -26.05 9.15
CA GLU A 279 1.76 -26.45 7.74
C GLU A 279 2.04 -25.25 6.83
N LEU A 280 1.33 -24.12 7.02
CA LEU A 280 1.60 -22.91 6.25
C LEU A 280 3.01 -22.38 6.51
N ALA A 281 3.45 -22.29 7.77
CA ALA A 281 4.78 -21.83 8.11
C ALA A 281 5.88 -22.66 7.45
N ASN A 282 5.76 -23.98 7.50
CA ASN A 282 6.69 -24.92 6.83
C ASN A 282 6.67 -24.74 5.30
N LYS A 283 5.50 -24.66 4.68
CA LYS A 283 5.36 -24.44 3.23
C LYS A 283 5.95 -23.11 2.80
N MET A 284 5.75 -22.04 3.57
CA MET A 284 6.36 -20.73 3.30
C MET A 284 7.89 -20.81 3.31
N ALA A 285 8.48 -21.45 4.32
CA ALA A 285 9.93 -21.62 4.40
C ALA A 285 10.47 -22.43 3.22
N LEU A 286 9.84 -23.54 2.89
CA LEU A 286 10.20 -24.41 1.74
C LEU A 286 10.06 -23.66 0.40
N ALA A 287 9.06 -22.79 0.26
CA ALA A 287 8.85 -21.98 -0.92
C ALA A 287 9.81 -20.77 -1.03
N GLY A 288 10.73 -20.58 -0.07
CA GLY A 288 11.75 -19.52 -0.11
C GLY A 288 11.40 -18.25 0.66
N CYS A 289 10.38 -18.27 1.54
CA CYS A 289 10.08 -17.14 2.43
C CYS A 289 11.23 -16.90 3.39
N LYS A 290 11.75 -15.67 3.41
CA LYS A 290 12.84 -15.27 4.31
C LYS A 290 12.40 -14.31 5.40
N GLU A 291 11.37 -13.51 5.15
CA GLU A 291 10.89 -12.53 6.10
C GLU A 291 9.37 -12.44 6.10
N VAL A 292 8.82 -12.26 7.26
CA VAL A 292 7.39 -11.99 7.48
C VAL A 292 7.24 -10.75 8.35
N SER A 293 6.46 -9.80 7.86
CA SER A 293 5.99 -8.67 8.67
C SER A 293 4.58 -8.93 9.17
N PHE A 294 4.28 -8.61 10.44
CA PHE A 294 2.93 -8.71 10.98
C PHE A 294 2.62 -7.62 11.99
N GLY A 295 1.42 -7.04 11.85
CA GLY A 295 0.92 -6.04 12.78
C GLY A 295 0.33 -6.70 14.03
N PHE A 296 1.10 -6.81 15.11
CA PHE A 296 0.56 -7.25 16.40
C PHE A 296 -0.08 -6.10 17.18
N GLU A 297 0.24 -4.87 16.84
CA GLU A 297 -0.28 -3.55 17.22
C GLU A 297 -0.23 -3.26 18.73
N SER A 298 -0.56 -4.18 19.60
CA SER A 298 -0.59 -4.00 21.05
C SER A 298 -0.47 -5.33 21.79
N GLY A 299 0.13 -5.33 22.97
CA GLY A 299 0.09 -6.44 23.91
C GLY A 299 -1.21 -6.50 24.72
N SER A 300 -2.00 -5.43 24.69
CA SER A 300 -3.23 -5.34 25.48
C SER A 300 -4.46 -5.80 24.69
N ILE A 301 -5.13 -6.85 25.20
CA ILE A 301 -6.39 -7.35 24.60
C ILE A 301 -7.49 -6.28 24.57
N LYS A 302 -7.49 -5.35 25.53
CA LYS A 302 -8.44 -4.24 25.59
C LYS A 302 -8.23 -3.29 24.41
N VAL A 303 -6.98 -2.96 24.09
CA VAL A 303 -6.61 -2.08 22.97
C VAL A 303 -6.89 -2.78 21.65
N LEU A 304 -6.50 -4.05 21.48
CA LEU A 304 -6.76 -4.83 20.28
C LEU A 304 -8.27 -4.91 19.94
N ARG A 305 -9.13 -5.08 20.96
CA ARG A 305 -10.59 -5.06 20.78
C ARG A 305 -11.09 -3.69 20.29
N LYS A 306 -10.53 -2.59 20.82
CA LYS A 306 -10.87 -1.22 20.37
C LYS A 306 -10.42 -0.94 18.95
N MET A 307 -9.34 -1.60 18.52
CA MET A 307 -8.85 -1.55 17.12
C MET A 307 -9.58 -2.51 16.17
N ASN A 308 -10.59 -3.26 16.64
CA ASN A 308 -11.31 -4.31 15.90
C ASN A 308 -10.40 -5.46 15.40
N LYS A 309 -9.35 -5.79 16.15
CA LYS A 309 -8.48 -6.92 15.80
C LYS A 309 -9.16 -8.26 16.15
N LYS A 310 -8.96 -9.25 15.28
CA LYS A 310 -9.59 -10.59 15.39
C LYS A 310 -8.71 -11.61 16.09
N TYR A 311 -7.55 -11.22 16.60
CA TYR A 311 -6.58 -12.04 17.32
C TYR A 311 -6.34 -11.53 18.74
N ARG A 312 -5.71 -12.36 19.54
CA ARG A 312 -5.25 -12.05 20.91
C ARG A 312 -3.72 -12.06 20.96
N PRO A 313 -3.09 -11.48 21.98
CA PRO A 313 -1.64 -11.60 22.16
C PRO A 313 -1.14 -13.05 22.17
N SER A 314 -1.90 -13.98 22.76
CA SER A 314 -1.55 -15.41 22.73
C SER A 314 -1.51 -16.02 21.32
N ASP A 315 -2.34 -15.54 20.40
CA ASP A 315 -2.34 -16.00 19.02
C ASP A 315 -1.09 -15.50 18.28
N VAL A 316 -0.74 -14.23 18.48
CA VAL A 316 0.48 -13.63 17.95
C VAL A 316 1.73 -14.39 18.40
N ARG A 317 1.82 -14.71 19.71
CA ARG A 317 2.94 -15.49 20.27
C ARG A 317 3.08 -16.85 19.59
N LYS A 318 1.99 -17.62 19.49
CA LYS A 318 1.99 -18.94 18.83
C LYS A 318 2.44 -18.85 17.37
N ILE A 319 1.99 -17.84 16.66
CA ILE A 319 2.38 -17.62 15.25
C ILE A 319 3.85 -17.24 15.15
N SER A 320 4.32 -16.33 16.02
CA SER A 320 5.71 -15.93 16.10
C SER A 320 6.63 -17.13 16.38
N GLU A 321 6.28 -17.99 17.33
CA GLU A 321 7.03 -19.22 17.65
C GLU A 321 7.09 -20.19 16.45
N ARG A 322 5.97 -20.38 15.73
CA ARG A 322 5.94 -21.22 14.53
C ARG A 322 6.87 -20.69 13.42
N LEU A 323 6.83 -19.39 13.17
CA LEU A 323 7.73 -18.76 12.19
C LEU A 323 9.20 -18.86 12.62
N LYS A 324 9.49 -18.65 13.92
CA LYS A 324 10.84 -18.82 14.48
C LYS A 324 11.38 -20.23 14.25
N ALA A 325 10.54 -21.25 14.47
CA ALA A 325 10.90 -22.66 14.29
C ALA A 325 11.28 -23.01 12.82
N THR A 326 10.79 -22.25 11.84
CA THR A 326 11.11 -22.44 10.42
C THR A 326 12.28 -21.57 9.93
N GLY A 327 12.89 -20.76 10.81
CA GLY A 327 13.97 -19.85 10.47
C GLY A 327 13.55 -18.63 9.64
N ILE A 328 12.28 -18.31 9.59
CA ILE A 328 11.75 -17.10 8.92
C ILE A 328 11.98 -15.90 9.84
N HIS A 329 12.62 -14.86 9.33
CA HIS A 329 12.83 -13.59 10.01
C HIS A 329 11.47 -12.90 10.28
N ARG A 330 11.27 -12.37 11.49
CA ARG A 330 10.01 -11.80 11.94
C ARG A 330 10.16 -10.32 12.24
N MET A 331 9.41 -9.50 11.51
CA MET A 331 9.26 -8.08 11.77
C MET A 331 7.89 -7.80 12.36
N GLY A 332 7.83 -7.19 13.54
CA GLY A 332 6.57 -6.82 14.19
C GLY A 332 6.27 -5.35 14.06
N PHE A 333 4.99 -5.00 13.84
CA PHE A 333 4.51 -3.62 13.92
C PHE A 333 3.75 -3.41 15.23
N LEU A 334 4.20 -2.42 16.00
CA LEU A 334 3.58 -1.96 17.25
C LEU A 334 3.00 -0.56 17.00
N LEU A 335 1.71 -0.37 17.28
CA LEU A 335 0.99 0.88 17.03
C LEU A 335 0.46 1.44 18.34
N LEU A 336 1.05 2.54 18.80
CA LEU A 336 0.78 3.14 20.10
C LEU A 336 0.04 4.47 19.97
N GLY A 337 -0.74 4.82 20.99
CA GLY A 337 -1.54 6.04 21.05
C GLY A 337 -3.00 5.85 20.62
N GLY A 338 -3.45 4.60 20.41
CA GLY A 338 -4.77 4.28 19.89
C GLY A 338 -5.94 4.51 20.87
N PRO A 339 -7.20 4.43 20.40
CA PRO A 339 -8.38 4.61 21.24
C PRO A 339 -8.42 3.64 22.43
N GLY A 340 -8.57 4.20 23.62
CA GLY A 340 -8.66 3.44 24.86
C GLY A 340 -7.32 3.00 25.46
N GLU A 341 -6.20 3.45 24.90
CA GLU A 341 -4.89 3.29 25.51
C GLU A 341 -4.70 4.17 26.75
N SER A 342 -3.87 3.68 27.65
CA SER A 342 -3.39 4.35 28.86
C SER A 342 -1.90 4.06 29.02
N LYS A 343 -1.23 4.74 29.96
CA LYS A 343 0.17 4.48 30.29
C LYS A 343 0.42 3.00 30.63
N ASP A 344 -0.49 2.38 31.38
CA ASP A 344 -0.39 0.97 31.76
C ASP A 344 -0.47 0.04 30.53
N THR A 345 -1.41 0.29 29.60
CA THR A 345 -1.54 -0.55 28.39
C THR A 345 -0.41 -0.34 27.39
N VAL A 346 0.21 0.85 27.36
CA VAL A 346 1.45 1.09 26.62
C VAL A 346 2.59 0.26 27.21
N THR A 347 2.78 0.32 28.52
CA THR A 347 3.80 -0.48 29.23
C THR A 347 3.55 -1.98 29.03
N GLU A 348 2.29 -2.45 29.13
CA GLU A 348 1.90 -3.83 28.80
C GLU A 348 2.33 -4.20 27.38
N SER A 349 2.12 -3.32 26.41
CA SER A 349 2.44 -3.57 24.99
C SER A 349 3.94 -3.59 24.72
N LEU A 350 4.71 -2.70 25.34
CA LEU A 350 6.17 -2.66 25.23
C LEU A 350 6.81 -3.92 25.85
N ASN A 351 6.39 -4.30 27.07
CA ASN A 351 6.83 -5.53 27.71
C ASN A 351 6.46 -6.77 26.88
N TYR A 352 5.24 -6.81 26.36
CA TYR A 352 4.79 -7.91 25.52
C TYR A 352 5.66 -8.04 24.26
N ALA A 353 5.96 -6.92 23.59
CA ALA A 353 6.80 -6.92 22.38
C ALA A 353 8.21 -7.50 22.66
N ASP A 354 8.83 -7.17 23.78
CA ASP A 354 10.11 -7.76 24.19
C ASP A 354 10.01 -9.28 24.33
N THR A 355 8.90 -9.79 24.91
CA THR A 355 8.73 -11.24 25.08
C THR A 355 8.53 -12.02 23.78
N LEU A 356 8.29 -11.34 22.64
CA LEU A 356 8.18 -12.00 21.33
C LEU A 356 9.56 -12.30 20.72
N GLU A 357 10.63 -11.67 21.23
CA GLU A 357 12.01 -11.85 20.72
C GLU A 357 12.09 -11.76 19.21
N LEU A 358 11.49 -10.70 18.65
CA LEU A 358 11.45 -10.47 17.21
C LEU A 358 12.80 -9.96 16.70
N GLU A 359 13.18 -10.33 15.50
CA GLU A 359 14.38 -9.86 14.85
C GLU A 359 14.33 -8.35 14.57
N SER A 360 13.13 -7.80 14.32
CA SER A 360 12.91 -6.35 14.23
C SER A 360 11.52 -5.94 14.69
N VAL A 361 11.40 -4.74 15.27
CA VAL A 361 10.14 -4.14 15.70
C VAL A 361 10.06 -2.72 15.16
N LYS A 362 9.02 -2.41 14.40
CA LYS A 362 8.70 -1.05 14.01
C LYS A 362 7.61 -0.49 14.91
N VAL A 363 7.94 0.62 15.58
CA VAL A 363 7.00 1.34 16.45
C VAL A 363 6.41 2.53 15.68
N THR A 364 5.11 2.66 15.73
CA THR A 364 4.41 3.86 15.25
C THR A 364 3.72 4.54 16.42
N ILE A 365 4.00 5.83 16.62
CA ILE A 365 3.41 6.67 17.66
C ILE A 365 2.33 7.53 17.05
N GLY A 366 1.12 7.47 17.62
CA GLY A 366 -0.04 8.15 17.05
C GLY A 366 -0.57 7.46 15.80
N ILE A 367 -1.86 7.60 15.56
CA ILE A 367 -2.53 6.92 14.44
C ILE A 367 -3.01 7.97 13.45
N ARG A 368 -2.53 7.90 12.20
CA ARG A 368 -3.01 8.72 11.09
C ARG A 368 -4.54 8.56 10.94
N ILE A 369 -5.27 9.67 11.00
CA ILE A 369 -6.72 9.66 10.85
C ILE A 369 -7.05 9.71 9.35
N TYR A 370 -7.72 8.67 8.84
CA TYR A 370 -8.20 8.59 7.46
C TYR A 370 -9.71 8.82 7.38
N PRO A 371 -10.23 9.45 6.32
CA PRO A 371 -11.66 9.68 6.16
C PRO A 371 -12.43 8.34 6.10
N ASN A 372 -13.69 8.39 6.50
CA ASN A 372 -14.61 7.24 6.48
C ASN A 372 -14.19 6.04 7.35
N THR A 373 -13.23 6.20 8.26
CA THR A 373 -12.83 5.18 9.25
C THR A 373 -13.62 5.32 10.55
N LEU A 374 -13.65 4.25 11.35
CA LEU A 374 -14.20 4.32 12.71
C LEU A 374 -13.34 5.23 13.61
N LEU A 375 -12.04 5.28 13.36
CA LEU A 375 -11.12 6.17 14.07
C LEU A 375 -11.49 7.64 13.82
N ALA A 376 -11.81 8.03 12.56
CA ALA A 376 -12.25 9.38 12.26
C ALA A 376 -13.54 9.75 13.02
N LYS A 377 -14.50 8.82 13.14
CA LYS A 377 -15.72 9.03 13.93
C LYS A 377 -15.41 9.22 15.42
N THR A 378 -14.46 8.45 15.95
CA THR A 378 -13.99 8.58 17.33
C THR A 378 -13.29 9.93 17.54
N ALA A 379 -12.38 10.29 16.64
CA ALA A 379 -11.63 11.54 16.67
C ALA A 379 -12.55 12.78 16.60
N LEU A 380 -13.60 12.72 15.77
CA LEU A 380 -14.62 13.78 15.70
C LEU A 380 -15.40 13.90 17.02
N LYS A 381 -15.84 12.77 17.58
CA LYS A 381 -16.56 12.76 18.87
C LYS A 381 -15.73 13.29 20.02
N GLU A 382 -14.43 13.07 19.99
CA GLU A 382 -13.47 13.51 21.01
C GLU A 382 -12.89 14.89 20.76
N GLY A 383 -13.29 15.58 19.68
CA GLY A 383 -12.84 16.93 19.33
C GLY A 383 -11.38 16.98 18.83
N VAL A 384 -10.82 15.86 18.36
CA VAL A 384 -9.47 15.80 17.77
C VAL A 384 -9.47 16.34 16.33
N ILE A 385 -10.59 16.18 15.64
CA ILE A 385 -10.87 16.75 14.31
C ILE A 385 -12.22 17.46 14.32
N GLU A 386 -12.46 18.33 13.34
CA GLU A 386 -13.68 19.11 13.20
C GLU A 386 -14.62 18.54 12.11
N THR A 387 -15.89 18.92 12.18
CA THR A 387 -16.85 18.59 11.12
C THR A 387 -16.45 19.29 9.83
N GLY A 388 -16.38 18.53 8.73
CA GLY A 388 -15.97 19.07 7.42
C GLY A 388 -14.46 19.00 7.14
N ASP A 389 -13.67 18.51 8.08
CA ASP A 389 -12.26 18.20 7.84
C ASP A 389 -12.11 17.17 6.73
N ASP A 390 -11.43 17.51 5.64
CA ASP A 390 -11.17 16.59 4.53
C ASP A 390 -10.03 15.61 4.82
N LEU A 391 -9.25 15.92 5.87
CA LEU A 391 -8.12 15.12 6.36
C LEU A 391 -7.00 14.89 5.33
N LEU A 392 -6.95 15.65 4.25
CA LEU A 392 -5.90 15.56 3.25
C LEU A 392 -4.52 15.82 3.89
N PHE A 393 -4.44 16.92 4.66
CA PHE A 393 -3.26 17.19 5.48
C PHE A 393 -3.24 16.25 6.69
N PRO A 394 -2.05 15.71 7.06
CA PRO A 394 -1.96 14.68 8.08
C PRO A 394 -2.42 15.16 9.46
N LYS A 395 -3.45 14.54 10.00
CA LYS A 395 -3.90 14.65 11.39
C LYS A 395 -3.81 13.29 12.06
N PHE A 396 -3.37 13.28 13.30
CA PHE A 396 -3.11 12.07 14.06
C PHE A 396 -3.98 11.99 15.30
N TYR A 397 -4.42 10.80 15.61
CA TYR A 397 -5.08 10.48 16.85
C TYR A 397 -4.05 10.01 17.88
N ILE A 398 -4.13 10.53 19.07
CA ILE A 398 -3.42 10.04 20.25
C ILE A 398 -4.38 10.06 21.46
N ALA A 399 -4.42 8.97 22.19
CA ALA A 399 -5.32 8.86 23.35
C ALA A 399 -4.98 9.92 24.40
N LYS A 400 -6.03 10.46 25.03
CA LYS A 400 -5.92 11.55 26.01
C LYS A 400 -4.95 11.19 27.14
N GLY A 401 -4.03 12.11 27.41
CA GLY A 401 -3.02 11.98 28.49
C GLY A 401 -1.76 11.20 28.09
N LEU A 402 -1.62 10.79 26.82
CA LEU A 402 -0.41 10.12 26.33
C LEU A 402 0.54 11.05 25.56
N LYS A 403 0.05 12.15 24.99
CA LYS A 403 0.87 13.08 24.21
C LYS A 403 2.06 13.62 25.03
N GLY A 404 3.25 13.65 24.43
CA GLY A 404 4.51 14.00 25.06
C GLY A 404 5.11 12.83 25.87
N TRP A 405 4.37 12.28 26.80
CA TRP A 405 4.83 11.13 27.61
C TRP A 405 5.12 9.89 26.78
N LEU A 406 4.33 9.64 25.73
CA LEU A 406 4.49 8.45 24.90
C LEU A 406 5.76 8.51 24.06
N GLU A 407 6.04 9.67 23.48
CA GLU A 407 7.26 9.91 22.69
C GLU A 407 8.52 9.73 23.55
N GLU A 408 8.54 10.33 24.74
CA GLU A 408 9.64 10.19 25.71
C GLU A 408 9.82 8.73 26.16
N THR A 409 8.71 8.06 26.48
CA THR A 409 8.72 6.65 26.95
C THR A 409 9.25 5.72 25.88
N VAL A 410 8.81 5.87 24.61
CA VAL A 410 9.27 5.03 23.50
C VAL A 410 10.74 5.31 23.18
N ALA A 411 11.16 6.57 23.18
CA ALA A 411 12.57 6.93 22.95
C ALA A 411 13.48 6.26 23.99
N ALA A 412 13.16 6.40 25.27
CA ALA A 412 13.90 5.75 26.35
C ALA A 412 13.87 4.21 26.26
N TRP A 413 12.75 3.63 25.83
CA TRP A 413 12.64 2.19 25.64
C TRP A 413 13.55 1.66 24.54
N MET A 414 13.72 2.43 23.48
CA MET A 414 14.51 2.07 22.29
C MET A 414 16.02 2.23 22.49
N GLU A 415 16.51 3.04 23.43
CA GLU A 415 17.96 3.29 23.66
C GLU A 415 18.80 2.01 23.76
N HIS A 416 18.23 0.93 24.29
CA HIS A 416 18.92 -0.35 24.48
C HIS A 416 18.39 -1.46 23.53
N ARG A 417 17.69 -1.09 22.45
CA ARG A 417 17.06 -2.03 21.51
C ARG A 417 17.35 -1.65 20.06
N PRO A 418 18.57 -1.98 19.54
CA PRO A 418 18.98 -1.55 18.20
C PRO A 418 18.14 -2.17 17.08
N ASN A 419 17.38 -3.23 17.36
CA ASN A 419 16.44 -3.86 16.43
C ASN A 419 15.05 -3.21 16.43
N TRP A 420 14.82 -2.15 17.19
CA TRP A 420 13.60 -1.35 17.19
C TRP A 420 13.80 -0.10 16.34
N ILE A 421 12.82 0.23 15.51
CA ILE A 421 12.83 1.39 14.60
C ILE A 421 11.50 2.15 14.68
N ILE A 422 11.51 3.45 14.40
CA ILE A 422 10.31 4.30 14.31
C ILE A 422 9.96 4.53 12.83
#